data_e980a04891b16c5c7d52da5186c8595d
#
_entry.id   e980a04891b16c5c7d52da5186c8595d
#
_cell.length_a   1.000
_cell.length_b   1.000
_cell.length_c   1.000
_cell.angle_alpha   90.00
_cell.angle_beta   90.00
_cell.angle_gamma   90.00
#
_symmetry.space_group_name_H-M   'P 1'
#
loop_
_entity.id
_entity.type
_entity.pdbx_description
1 polymer ?
#
loop_
_entity_poly.entity_id
_entity_poly.type
_entity_poly.pdbx_seq_one_letter_code
_entity_poly.pdbx_strand_id
1 'polypeptide(L)'
;MQPFLLATAIASLATSGLALPAAAQTPAATSANAEDARLTAFLDAEFAEMLKFQPQTATRLGLKDGGDRWNDISDSAADAFVAWRQASAARLKAGFDRAKLSPQAQVNYDIWLLEAERAAMTNANRRFKPPLYSRLYSTHSQLPDFLINTHAVADVTDLRNYIARLRGLPAVLDVAIDRTRASEAAGIRVPRFQIETIIAGSEKLTQGAPFGTGPDVALWADVKAKTEKLVTAGKLDRAQADTLLEEARTAILALQPAYGRVIAWAKSALPTAPSGRVGAVSLPGGAAFYADELKLNTTTDYTADQIHAIGRSEVARIEAEQDALARKAGLKDRQAYYAERARLFPSRPWTDASRAEYLANANAFVARTRTLLPNYFGTLPEYRIEVVREPSFSEVPGGAAHASAPSPDGSRPARTYVHMVGNQEDPAAMYTLMCHEAIPGHNMQGDIQVRQKGGPKFRSVTGYVAFGEGWGLYAEAMCKEMNAFPDIAADFMRLDAELFRAARLVVDTGIHALGWTEDQAVDYLHKTGRQPIEKARSEVRRYITLPGQATGYKIGMLKIVELRRKAEAALGPKFDIKGFHDLLIASGSQPLSILERRVNDWIKSRA
;
A
#
# COMPACT_ATOMS: atom_id res chain seq x y z
N MET A 1 -58.74 30.19 -19.21
CA MET A 1 -59.46 31.40 -18.80
C MET A 1 -58.47 32.43 -18.34
N GLN A 2 -58.60 33.58 -18.90
CA GLN A 2 -57.74 34.75 -19.00
C GLN A 2 -57.36 35.43 -17.69
N PRO A 3 -56.56 36.51 -17.82
CA PRO A 3 -55.53 36.98 -16.91
C PRO A 3 -55.91 38.24 -16.15
N PHE A 4 -55.07 38.72 -15.24
CA PHE A 4 -55.18 40.12 -14.80
C PHE A 4 -53.79 40.79 -14.79
N LEU A 5 -53.73 41.81 -15.64
CA LEU A 5 -52.81 42.93 -15.67
C LEU A 5 -53.17 43.96 -14.58
N LEU A 6 -52.20 44.74 -14.12
CA LEU A 6 -52.19 46.20 -13.84
C LEU A 6 -51.16 46.47 -12.73
N ALA A 7 -50.41 47.52 -12.65
CA ALA A 7 -50.14 48.70 -13.45
C ALA A 7 -48.94 49.43 -12.78
N THR A 8 -48.22 50.10 -13.60
CA THR A 8 -47.16 51.09 -13.36
C THR A 8 -47.41 52.10 -12.25
N ALA A 9 -46.40 52.39 -11.43
CA ALA A 9 -46.22 53.67 -10.81
C ALA A 9 -44.74 54.09 -10.87
N ILE A 10 -44.47 55.11 -11.68
CA ILE A 10 -43.20 55.84 -11.77
C ILE A 10 -43.17 56.85 -10.60
N ALA A 11 -42.13 56.74 -9.77
CA ALA A 11 -41.77 57.83 -8.86
C ALA A 11 -40.30 58.18 -9.05
N SER A 12 -40.05 59.32 -9.62
CA SER A 12 -38.73 59.94 -9.73
C SER A 12 -38.25 60.41 -8.37
N LEU A 13 -37.06 60.01 -7.95
CA LEU A 13 -36.37 60.64 -6.82
C LEU A 13 -34.86 60.66 -7.04
N ALA A 14 -34.39 61.85 -7.02
CA ALA A 14 -33.06 62.42 -6.83
C ALA A 14 -31.82 61.49 -6.71
N THR A 15 -30.86 61.78 -7.57
CA THR A 15 -29.46 61.34 -7.55
C THR A 15 -28.75 61.92 -6.32
N SER A 16 -28.47 61.03 -5.36
CA SER A 16 -27.39 61.21 -4.37
C SER A 16 -26.23 60.31 -4.77
N GLY A 17 -25.12 60.89 -5.17
CA GLY A 17 -23.91 60.21 -5.51
C GLY A 17 -23.35 59.47 -4.29
N LEU A 18 -23.50 58.15 -4.28
CA LEU A 18 -22.74 57.25 -3.43
C LEU A 18 -21.53 56.77 -4.23
N ALA A 19 -20.34 57.14 -3.79
CA ALA A 19 -19.08 56.62 -4.28
C ALA A 19 -19.10 55.09 -4.11
N LEU A 20 -18.97 54.34 -5.22
CA LEU A 20 -18.71 52.90 -5.21
C LEU A 20 -17.40 52.67 -4.46
N PRO A 21 -17.33 51.72 -3.50
CA PRO A 21 -16.07 51.33 -2.94
C PRO A 21 -15.19 50.75 -4.06
N ALA A 22 -13.95 51.21 -4.11
CA ALA A 22 -12.94 50.69 -5.02
C ALA A 22 -12.96 49.17 -5.02
N ALA A 23 -13.10 48.56 -6.21
CA ALA A 23 -12.96 47.12 -6.37
C ALA A 23 -11.67 46.69 -5.67
N ALA A 24 -11.79 45.82 -4.66
CA ALA A 24 -10.65 45.19 -4.04
C ALA A 24 -9.87 44.51 -5.16
N GLN A 25 -8.70 45.03 -5.46
CA GLN A 25 -7.74 44.36 -6.36
C GLN A 25 -7.48 42.96 -5.80
N THR A 26 -7.84 41.95 -6.56
CA THR A 26 -7.43 40.56 -6.28
C THR A 26 -5.93 40.62 -6.06
N PRO A 27 -5.39 40.10 -4.93
CA PRO A 27 -3.95 40.10 -4.73
C PRO A 27 -3.29 39.45 -5.94
N ALA A 28 -2.34 40.13 -6.56
CA ALA A 28 -1.52 39.57 -7.62
C ALA A 28 -0.96 38.22 -7.12
N ALA A 29 -1.11 37.16 -7.91
CA ALA A 29 -0.52 35.85 -7.60
C ALA A 29 0.92 36.10 -7.14
N THR A 30 1.25 35.70 -5.91
CA THR A 30 2.57 35.93 -5.36
C THR A 30 3.60 35.24 -6.24
N SER A 31 4.83 35.76 -6.34
CA SER A 31 5.91 35.15 -7.12
C SER A 31 6.13 33.66 -6.79
N ALA A 32 5.84 33.24 -5.55
CA ALA A 32 5.83 31.84 -5.12
C ALA A 32 4.80 30.99 -5.89
N ASN A 33 3.59 31.48 -6.14
CA ASN A 33 2.56 30.73 -6.89
C ASN A 33 2.96 30.47 -8.35
N ALA A 34 3.66 31.40 -9.00
CA ALA A 34 4.16 31.21 -10.36
C ALA A 34 5.30 30.18 -10.41
N GLU A 35 6.20 30.21 -9.42
CA GLU A 35 7.32 29.25 -9.31
C GLU A 35 6.81 27.85 -8.98
N ASP A 36 5.83 27.72 -8.11
CA ASP A 36 5.17 26.44 -7.78
C ASP A 36 4.47 25.82 -9.01
N ALA A 37 3.80 26.65 -9.81
CA ALA A 37 3.17 26.19 -11.05
C ALA A 37 4.21 25.72 -12.08
N ARG A 38 5.35 26.45 -12.19
CA ARG A 38 6.48 26.05 -13.04
C ARG A 38 7.11 24.73 -12.59
N LEU A 39 7.29 24.54 -11.26
CA LEU A 39 7.76 23.29 -10.69
C LEU A 39 6.79 22.15 -10.99
N THR A 40 5.49 22.36 -10.77
CA THR A 40 4.47 21.32 -11.04
C THR A 40 4.50 20.90 -12.50
N ALA A 41 4.56 21.84 -13.44
CA ALA A 41 4.67 21.53 -14.87
C ALA A 41 5.95 20.75 -15.21
N PHE A 42 7.10 21.13 -14.63
CA PHE A 42 8.35 20.39 -14.77
C PHE A 42 8.23 18.95 -14.26
N LEU A 43 7.71 18.76 -13.04
CA LEU A 43 7.56 17.44 -12.43
C LEU A 43 6.56 16.56 -13.20
N ASP A 44 5.52 17.13 -13.77
CA ASP A 44 4.55 16.42 -14.61
C ASP A 44 5.17 15.98 -15.95
N ALA A 45 6.02 16.80 -16.55
CA ALA A 45 6.77 16.43 -17.76
C ALA A 45 7.77 15.30 -17.46
N GLU A 46 8.54 15.41 -16.38
CA GLU A 46 9.46 14.35 -15.95
C GLU A 46 8.71 13.06 -15.58
N PHE A 47 7.53 13.16 -15.00
CA PHE A 47 6.70 12.00 -14.70
C PHE A 47 6.21 11.30 -15.97
N ALA A 48 5.84 12.04 -17.00
CA ALA A 48 5.50 11.47 -18.31
C ALA A 48 6.68 10.70 -18.93
N GLU A 49 7.92 11.23 -18.81
CA GLU A 49 9.12 10.50 -19.23
C GLU A 49 9.36 9.24 -18.39
N MET A 50 9.15 9.31 -17.07
CA MET A 50 9.25 8.16 -16.18
C MET A 50 8.32 7.01 -16.59
N LEU A 51 7.10 7.33 -17.01
CA LEU A 51 6.12 6.32 -17.42
C LEU A 51 6.55 5.54 -18.67
N LYS A 52 7.44 6.06 -19.50
CA LYS A 52 8.01 5.31 -20.64
C LYS A 52 8.87 4.12 -20.20
N PHE A 53 9.52 4.22 -19.02
CA PHE A 53 10.22 3.09 -18.39
C PHE A 53 9.27 2.16 -17.64
N GLN A 54 8.07 2.63 -17.28
CA GLN A 54 7.14 1.93 -16.40
C GLN A 54 5.73 1.80 -17.00
N PRO A 55 5.57 1.13 -18.16
CA PRO A 55 4.27 0.99 -18.83
C PRO A 55 3.21 0.29 -17.96
N GLN A 56 3.60 -0.59 -17.03
CA GLN A 56 2.67 -1.17 -16.06
C GLN A 56 2.12 -0.12 -15.07
N THR A 57 2.91 0.88 -14.71
CA THR A 57 2.45 2.01 -13.88
C THR A 57 1.48 2.89 -14.66
N ALA A 58 1.76 3.17 -15.93
CA ALA A 58 0.82 3.88 -16.82
C ALA A 58 -0.54 3.16 -16.88
N THR A 59 -0.54 1.84 -17.04
CA THR A 59 -1.78 1.03 -17.02
C THR A 59 -2.53 1.12 -15.69
N ARG A 60 -1.83 1.09 -14.54
CA ARG A 60 -2.48 1.28 -13.20
C ARG A 60 -3.16 2.65 -13.08
N LEU A 61 -2.64 3.65 -13.76
CA LEU A 61 -3.22 5.00 -13.83
C LEU A 61 -4.35 5.12 -14.87
N GLY A 62 -4.69 4.05 -15.58
CA GLY A 62 -5.69 4.07 -16.64
C GLY A 62 -5.21 4.72 -17.94
N LEU A 63 -3.91 4.97 -18.09
CA LEU A 63 -3.33 5.50 -19.31
C LEU A 63 -3.14 4.37 -20.33
N LYS A 64 -3.40 4.68 -21.60
CA LYS A 64 -3.35 3.67 -22.68
C LYS A 64 -1.96 3.52 -23.30
N ASP A 65 -1.11 4.54 -23.18
CA ASP A 65 0.25 4.52 -23.71
C ASP A 65 1.08 3.40 -23.08
N GLY A 66 1.67 2.53 -23.91
CA GLY A 66 2.42 1.37 -23.45
C GLY A 66 1.56 0.25 -22.87
N GLY A 67 0.23 0.27 -23.10
CA GLY A 67 -0.69 -0.77 -22.65
C GLY A 67 -0.39 -2.16 -23.17
N ASP A 68 0.36 -2.26 -24.27
CA ASP A 68 0.84 -3.47 -24.94
C ASP A 68 2.17 -4.02 -24.39
N ARG A 69 2.89 -3.25 -23.56
CA ARG A 69 4.25 -3.57 -23.10
C ARG A 69 4.34 -3.87 -21.61
N TRP A 70 5.30 -4.72 -21.27
CA TRP A 70 5.78 -4.93 -19.90
C TRP A 70 6.87 -3.92 -19.55
N ASN A 71 7.11 -3.70 -18.27
CA ASN A 71 8.35 -3.06 -17.83
C ASN A 71 9.53 -3.93 -18.29
N ASP A 72 10.57 -3.30 -18.84
CA ASP A 72 11.83 -3.98 -19.06
C ASP A 72 12.52 -4.16 -17.71
N ILE A 73 12.69 -5.42 -17.29
CA ILE A 73 13.31 -5.79 -16.03
C ILE A 73 14.79 -6.19 -16.19
N SER A 74 15.43 -5.91 -17.33
CA SER A 74 16.85 -6.17 -17.54
C SER A 74 17.72 -5.26 -16.67
N ASP A 75 18.97 -5.68 -16.42
CA ASP A 75 19.94 -4.86 -15.69
C ASP A 75 20.25 -3.55 -16.43
N SER A 76 20.34 -3.59 -17.77
CA SER A 76 20.55 -2.40 -18.60
C SER A 76 19.41 -1.40 -18.49
N ALA A 77 18.16 -1.86 -18.47
CA ALA A 77 17.01 -0.99 -18.26
C ALA A 77 16.99 -0.38 -16.85
N ALA A 78 17.37 -1.15 -15.85
CA ALA A 78 17.49 -0.65 -14.47
C ALA A 78 18.59 0.44 -14.36
N ASP A 79 19.76 0.24 -14.99
CA ASP A 79 20.83 1.22 -15.04
C ASP A 79 20.42 2.48 -15.81
N ALA A 80 19.73 2.34 -16.96
CA ALA A 80 19.18 3.44 -17.74
C ALA A 80 18.15 4.26 -16.95
N PHE A 81 17.27 3.60 -16.19
CA PHE A 81 16.31 4.26 -15.33
C PHE A 81 16.97 5.09 -14.22
N VAL A 82 18.01 4.55 -13.57
CA VAL A 82 18.77 5.30 -12.55
C VAL A 82 19.48 6.49 -13.17
N ALA A 83 20.15 6.32 -14.31
CA ALA A 83 20.81 7.42 -15.00
C ALA A 83 19.83 8.54 -15.36
N TRP A 84 18.65 8.18 -15.88
CA TRP A 84 17.59 9.14 -16.17
C TRP A 84 17.12 9.86 -14.90
N ARG A 85 16.88 9.14 -13.79
CA ARG A 85 16.46 9.72 -12.49
C ARG A 85 17.48 10.72 -11.95
N GLN A 86 18.78 10.40 -12.02
CA GLN A 86 19.86 11.27 -11.62
C GLN A 86 19.94 12.53 -12.49
N ALA A 87 19.81 12.38 -13.80
CA ALA A 87 19.77 13.50 -14.74
C ALA A 87 18.55 14.40 -14.50
N SER A 88 17.37 13.81 -14.24
CA SER A 88 16.15 14.55 -13.87
C SER A 88 16.33 15.33 -12.56
N ALA A 89 16.93 14.72 -11.53
CA ALA A 89 17.25 15.40 -10.27
C ALA A 89 18.25 16.55 -10.48
N ALA A 90 19.24 16.38 -11.35
CA ALA A 90 20.16 17.45 -11.70
C ALA A 90 19.47 18.62 -12.41
N ARG A 91 18.57 18.34 -13.38
CA ARG A 91 17.75 19.38 -14.05
C ARG A 91 16.87 20.13 -13.04
N LEU A 92 16.27 19.43 -12.09
CA LEU A 92 15.47 20.05 -11.02
C LEU A 92 16.33 21.03 -10.21
N LYS A 93 17.51 20.59 -9.73
CA LYS A 93 18.43 21.43 -8.93
C LYS A 93 18.93 22.66 -9.70
N ALA A 94 19.20 22.51 -10.99
CA ALA A 94 19.66 23.61 -11.83
C ALA A 94 18.53 24.60 -12.20
N GLY A 95 17.30 24.10 -12.31
CA GLY A 95 16.16 24.89 -12.76
C GLY A 95 15.37 25.61 -11.68
N PHE A 96 15.53 25.24 -10.40
CA PHE A 96 14.68 25.74 -9.32
C PHE A 96 15.47 26.08 -8.05
N ASP A 97 15.21 27.26 -7.51
CA ASP A 97 15.66 27.65 -6.17
C ASP A 97 14.61 27.20 -5.15
N ARG A 98 14.97 26.17 -4.36
CA ARG A 98 14.08 25.61 -3.33
C ARG A 98 13.54 26.66 -2.35
N ALA A 99 14.32 27.71 -2.03
CA ALA A 99 13.92 28.73 -1.06
C ALA A 99 12.79 29.63 -1.57
N LYS A 100 12.58 29.70 -2.89
CA LYS A 100 11.49 30.48 -3.53
C LYS A 100 10.19 29.72 -3.64
N LEU A 101 10.17 28.42 -3.35
CA LEU A 101 9.00 27.57 -3.42
C LEU A 101 8.18 27.69 -2.12
N SER A 102 6.85 27.52 -2.26
CA SER A 102 5.99 27.38 -1.10
C SER A 102 6.35 26.11 -0.29
N PRO A 103 5.96 26.02 0.99
CA PRO A 103 6.22 24.84 1.82
C PRO A 103 5.73 23.53 1.16
N GLN A 104 4.59 23.53 0.47
CA GLN A 104 4.07 22.35 -0.20
C GLN A 104 4.88 22.00 -1.46
N ALA A 105 5.30 22.99 -2.23
CA ALA A 105 6.14 22.79 -3.41
C ALA A 105 7.54 22.28 -3.01
N GLN A 106 8.09 22.78 -1.89
CA GLN A 106 9.34 22.24 -1.31
C GLN A 106 9.23 20.75 -0.98
N VAL A 107 8.11 20.28 -0.48
CA VAL A 107 7.88 18.83 -0.24
C VAL A 107 7.96 18.05 -1.56
N ASN A 108 7.33 18.53 -2.61
CA ASN A 108 7.36 17.85 -3.91
C ASN A 108 8.77 17.85 -4.52
N TYR A 109 9.49 18.95 -4.40
CA TYR A 109 10.89 19.08 -4.80
C TYR A 109 11.79 18.07 -4.06
N ASP A 110 11.69 18.01 -2.73
CA ASP A 110 12.51 17.14 -1.89
C ASP A 110 12.19 15.65 -2.14
N ILE A 111 10.92 15.30 -2.31
CA ILE A 111 10.51 13.92 -2.63
C ILE A 111 11.08 13.48 -3.98
N TRP A 112 11.04 14.35 -5.01
CA TRP A 112 11.59 14.00 -6.32
C TRP A 112 13.09 13.71 -6.26
N LEU A 113 13.85 14.48 -5.49
CA LEU A 113 15.28 14.24 -5.25
C LEU A 113 15.52 12.92 -4.50
N LEU A 114 14.76 12.69 -3.43
CA LEU A 114 14.86 11.47 -2.64
C LEU A 114 14.56 10.22 -3.49
N GLU A 115 13.59 10.28 -4.39
CA GLU A 115 13.26 9.15 -5.27
C GLU A 115 14.41 8.82 -6.25
N ALA A 116 15.25 9.78 -6.62
CA ALA A 116 16.47 9.50 -7.38
C ALA A 116 17.51 8.75 -6.55
N GLU A 117 17.70 9.14 -5.28
CA GLU A 117 18.60 8.45 -4.33
C GLU A 117 18.08 7.02 -4.05
N ARG A 118 16.78 6.86 -3.83
CA ARG A 118 16.14 5.55 -3.60
C ARG A 118 16.28 4.62 -4.80
N ALA A 119 16.11 5.15 -6.03
CA ALA A 119 16.31 4.38 -7.25
C ALA A 119 17.75 3.88 -7.37
N ALA A 120 18.74 4.73 -7.09
CA ALA A 120 20.15 4.36 -7.10
C ALA A 120 20.46 3.27 -6.05
N MET A 121 19.97 3.43 -4.81
CA MET A 121 20.15 2.47 -3.73
C MET A 121 19.50 1.11 -4.07
N THR A 122 18.27 1.14 -4.58
CA THR A 122 17.55 -0.08 -5.01
C THR A 122 18.31 -0.81 -6.13
N ASN A 123 18.84 -0.07 -7.10
CA ASN A 123 19.59 -0.65 -8.20
C ASN A 123 20.95 -1.21 -7.75
N ALA A 124 21.67 -0.53 -6.83
CA ALA A 124 22.89 -1.05 -6.24
C ALA A 124 22.67 -2.40 -5.54
N ASN A 125 21.52 -2.55 -4.91
CA ASN A 125 21.11 -3.75 -4.19
C ASN A 125 20.33 -4.78 -5.05
N ARG A 126 20.26 -4.61 -6.39
CA ARG A 126 19.42 -5.44 -7.27
C ARG A 126 19.70 -6.93 -7.21
N ARG A 127 20.92 -7.33 -6.83
CA ARG A 127 21.30 -8.77 -6.69
C ARG A 127 20.65 -9.43 -5.47
N PHE A 128 20.38 -8.67 -4.41
CA PHE A 128 19.73 -9.20 -3.22
C PHE A 128 18.22 -9.43 -3.41
N LYS A 129 17.63 -8.84 -4.43
CA LYS A 129 16.19 -8.94 -4.76
C LYS A 129 15.98 -9.39 -6.21
N PRO A 130 16.42 -10.60 -6.56
CA PRO A 130 16.19 -11.10 -7.92
C PRO A 130 14.70 -11.26 -8.21
N PRO A 131 14.28 -11.20 -9.48
CA PRO A 131 12.87 -11.21 -9.87
C PRO A 131 12.04 -12.40 -9.40
N LEU A 132 12.68 -13.53 -9.09
CA LEU A 132 12.04 -14.75 -8.59
C LEU A 132 12.26 -14.98 -7.08
N TYR A 133 12.60 -13.94 -6.31
CA TYR A 133 12.96 -14.04 -4.89
C TYR A 133 11.78 -13.83 -3.94
N SER A 134 10.98 -12.80 -4.16
CA SER A 134 9.96 -12.39 -3.20
C SER A 134 8.75 -13.31 -3.21
N ARG A 135 8.20 -13.58 -2.03
CA ARG A 135 6.93 -14.28 -1.91
C ARG A 135 5.75 -13.50 -2.50
N LEU A 136 5.73 -12.18 -2.32
CA LEU A 136 4.62 -11.33 -2.78
C LEU A 136 4.83 -10.75 -4.18
N TYR A 137 6.09 -10.55 -4.59
CA TYR A 137 6.43 -9.79 -5.79
C TYR A 137 7.25 -10.59 -6.80
N SER A 138 7.13 -11.92 -6.78
CA SER A 138 7.83 -12.78 -7.73
C SER A 138 7.23 -12.66 -9.12
N THR A 139 8.09 -12.43 -10.12
CA THR A 139 7.69 -12.17 -11.51
C THR A 139 6.76 -13.25 -12.07
N HIS A 140 7.01 -14.55 -11.76
CA HIS A 140 6.22 -15.65 -12.28
C HIS A 140 4.72 -15.58 -11.92
N SER A 141 4.38 -14.99 -10.78
CA SER A 141 2.99 -14.85 -10.31
C SER A 141 2.44 -13.44 -10.52
N GLN A 142 3.29 -12.41 -10.42
CA GLN A 142 2.87 -11.01 -10.55
C GLN A 142 2.43 -10.63 -11.97
N LEU A 143 3.01 -11.26 -13.01
CA LEU A 143 2.61 -10.94 -14.39
C LEU A 143 1.20 -11.44 -14.72
N PRO A 144 0.82 -12.71 -14.42
CA PRO A 144 -0.57 -13.15 -14.57
C PRO A 144 -1.55 -12.35 -13.70
N ASP A 145 -1.19 -12.09 -12.44
CA ASP A 145 -2.02 -11.28 -11.52
C ASP A 145 -2.28 -9.88 -12.09
N PHE A 146 -1.26 -9.22 -12.63
CA PHE A 146 -1.40 -7.91 -13.25
C PHE A 146 -2.39 -7.93 -14.43
N LEU A 147 -2.34 -8.95 -15.28
CA LEU A 147 -3.29 -9.09 -16.38
C LEU A 147 -4.72 -9.25 -15.90
N ILE A 148 -4.93 -10.11 -14.91
CA ILE A 148 -6.26 -10.43 -14.38
C ILE A 148 -6.84 -9.24 -13.61
N ASN A 149 -6.09 -8.68 -12.66
CA ASN A 149 -6.62 -7.75 -11.67
C ASN A 149 -6.37 -6.27 -11.99
N THR A 150 -5.41 -5.95 -12.86
CA THR A 150 -5.01 -4.56 -13.13
C THR A 150 -5.29 -4.11 -14.57
N HIS A 151 -5.06 -4.99 -15.56
CA HIS A 151 -5.25 -4.65 -16.96
C HIS A 151 -6.75 -4.63 -17.31
N ALA A 152 -7.38 -3.47 -17.16
CA ALA A 152 -8.76 -3.26 -17.55
C ALA A 152 -8.93 -3.37 -19.07
N VAL A 153 -10.04 -3.99 -19.52
CA VAL A 153 -10.41 -4.10 -20.94
C VAL A 153 -11.76 -3.41 -21.12
N ALA A 154 -11.71 -2.16 -21.60
CA ALA A 154 -12.88 -1.33 -21.82
C ALA A 154 -13.28 -1.24 -23.31
N ASP A 155 -12.36 -1.57 -24.22
CA ASP A 155 -12.57 -1.59 -25.68
C ASP A 155 -11.65 -2.62 -26.36
N VAL A 156 -11.76 -2.72 -27.69
CA VAL A 156 -10.98 -3.65 -28.52
C VAL A 156 -9.49 -3.39 -28.48
N THR A 157 -9.08 -2.12 -28.34
CA THR A 157 -7.66 -1.75 -28.24
C THR A 157 -7.06 -2.30 -26.95
N ASP A 158 -7.78 -2.18 -25.83
CA ASP A 158 -7.34 -2.75 -24.55
C ASP A 158 -7.22 -4.28 -24.62
N LEU A 159 -8.17 -4.96 -25.32
CA LEU A 159 -8.09 -6.41 -25.51
C LEU A 159 -6.87 -6.82 -26.34
N ARG A 160 -6.54 -6.07 -27.40
CA ARG A 160 -5.34 -6.30 -28.20
C ARG A 160 -4.07 -6.06 -27.38
N ASN A 161 -4.04 -5.02 -26.55
CA ASN A 161 -2.93 -4.75 -25.64
C ASN A 161 -2.77 -5.88 -24.60
N TYR A 162 -3.87 -6.40 -24.07
CA TYR A 162 -3.86 -7.58 -23.19
C TYR A 162 -3.20 -8.78 -23.89
N ILE A 163 -3.60 -9.09 -25.14
CA ILE A 163 -3.05 -10.19 -25.93
C ILE A 163 -1.57 -9.95 -26.25
N ALA A 164 -1.17 -8.71 -26.57
CA ALA A 164 0.23 -8.36 -26.78
C ALA A 164 1.09 -8.63 -25.53
N ARG A 165 0.58 -8.29 -24.35
CA ARG A 165 1.24 -8.63 -23.08
C ARG A 165 1.33 -10.13 -22.84
N LEU A 166 0.29 -10.91 -23.17
CA LEU A 166 0.38 -12.37 -23.12
C LEU A 166 1.53 -12.90 -23.99
N ARG A 167 1.67 -12.39 -25.21
CA ARG A 167 2.76 -12.76 -26.12
C ARG A 167 4.15 -12.36 -25.60
N GLY A 168 4.25 -11.23 -24.90
CA GLY A 168 5.51 -10.72 -24.32
C GLY A 168 5.94 -11.42 -23.04
N LEU A 169 5.02 -12.11 -22.33
CA LEU A 169 5.27 -12.69 -21.02
C LEU A 169 6.41 -13.72 -21.00
N PRO A 170 6.57 -14.64 -21.99
CA PRO A 170 7.69 -15.57 -22.03
C PRO A 170 9.06 -14.89 -21.97
N ALA A 171 9.26 -13.81 -22.71
CA ALA A 171 10.53 -13.09 -22.72
C ALA A 171 10.85 -12.46 -21.35
N VAL A 172 9.85 -11.91 -20.66
CA VAL A 172 10.05 -11.36 -19.31
C VAL A 172 10.41 -12.45 -18.31
N LEU A 173 9.82 -13.65 -18.42
CA LEU A 173 10.18 -14.79 -17.58
C LEU A 173 11.63 -15.25 -17.84
N ASP A 174 12.10 -15.24 -19.08
CA ASP A 174 13.49 -15.57 -19.41
C ASP A 174 14.47 -14.58 -18.78
N VAL A 175 14.22 -13.29 -18.89
CA VAL A 175 15.00 -12.24 -18.21
C VAL A 175 14.98 -12.43 -16.69
N ALA A 176 13.82 -12.81 -16.12
CA ALA A 176 13.71 -13.06 -14.69
C ALA A 176 14.60 -14.24 -14.23
N ILE A 177 14.65 -15.32 -15.02
CA ILE A 177 15.54 -16.47 -14.76
C ILE A 177 17.01 -16.01 -14.82
N ASP A 178 17.40 -15.30 -15.87
CA ASP A 178 18.80 -14.89 -16.08
C ASP A 178 19.29 -13.94 -14.97
N ARG A 179 18.47 -13.00 -14.57
CA ARG A 179 18.79 -12.12 -13.45
C ARG A 179 18.88 -12.86 -12.13
N THR A 180 18.02 -13.87 -11.93
CA THR A 180 18.08 -14.69 -10.72
C THR A 180 19.37 -15.54 -10.70
N ARG A 181 19.76 -16.13 -11.83
CA ARG A 181 21.06 -16.80 -11.99
C ARG A 181 22.26 -15.88 -11.73
N ALA A 182 22.19 -14.64 -12.20
CA ALA A 182 23.23 -13.64 -11.92
C ALA A 182 23.35 -13.33 -10.41
N SER A 183 22.22 -13.37 -9.68
CA SER A 183 22.23 -13.25 -8.22
C SER A 183 22.82 -14.49 -7.54
N GLU A 184 22.49 -15.70 -8.02
CA GLU A 184 23.07 -16.95 -7.55
C GLU A 184 24.60 -17.00 -7.74
N ALA A 185 25.09 -16.50 -8.88
CA ALA A 185 26.53 -16.37 -9.16
C ALA A 185 27.21 -15.38 -8.20
N ALA A 186 26.49 -14.38 -7.70
CA ALA A 186 26.96 -13.46 -6.67
C ALA A 186 26.80 -14.01 -5.23
N GLY A 187 26.39 -15.27 -5.07
CA GLY A 187 26.21 -15.91 -3.77
C GLY A 187 24.83 -15.64 -3.12
N ILE A 188 23.91 -14.99 -3.82
CA ILE A 188 22.57 -14.68 -3.33
C ILE A 188 21.60 -15.71 -3.89
N ARG A 189 21.22 -16.68 -3.07
CA ARG A 189 20.34 -17.78 -3.48
C ARG A 189 18.93 -17.63 -2.93
N VAL A 190 17.96 -18.06 -3.71
CA VAL A 190 16.54 -18.07 -3.32
C VAL A 190 16.33 -19.13 -2.23
N PRO A 191 15.65 -18.79 -1.11
CA PRO A 191 15.36 -19.76 -0.06
C PRO A 191 14.52 -20.95 -0.54
N ARG A 192 14.75 -22.15 0.03
CA ARG A 192 14.10 -23.41 -0.35
C ARG A 192 12.58 -23.28 -0.42
N PHE A 193 11.94 -22.73 0.62
CA PHE A 193 10.48 -22.59 0.67
C PHE A 193 9.94 -21.74 -0.50
N GLN A 194 10.72 -20.77 -0.96
CA GLN A 194 10.32 -19.90 -2.08
C GLN A 194 10.50 -20.64 -3.42
N ILE A 195 11.56 -21.43 -3.58
CA ILE A 195 11.74 -22.31 -4.75
C ILE A 195 10.56 -23.28 -4.87
N GLU A 196 10.17 -23.93 -3.76
CA GLU A 196 9.01 -24.83 -3.71
C GLU A 196 7.71 -24.11 -4.09
N THR A 197 7.53 -22.88 -3.61
CA THR A 197 6.38 -22.01 -3.97
C THR A 197 6.36 -21.67 -5.46
N ILE A 198 7.53 -21.36 -6.05
CA ILE A 198 7.65 -21.06 -7.48
C ILE A 198 7.29 -22.28 -8.33
N ILE A 199 7.78 -23.49 -7.96
CA ILE A 199 7.44 -24.71 -8.68
C ILE A 199 5.93 -24.94 -8.65
N ALA A 200 5.32 -25.00 -7.46
CA ALA A 200 3.89 -25.27 -7.30
C ALA A 200 3.00 -24.21 -7.99
N GLY A 201 3.37 -22.92 -7.87
CA GLY A 201 2.65 -21.82 -8.52
C GLY A 201 2.75 -21.89 -10.04
N SER A 202 3.93 -22.18 -10.59
CA SER A 202 4.15 -22.31 -12.03
C SER A 202 3.42 -23.51 -12.63
N GLU A 203 3.42 -24.64 -11.93
CA GLU A 203 2.68 -25.84 -12.34
C GLU A 203 1.17 -25.55 -12.39
N LYS A 204 0.61 -24.88 -11.37
CA LYS A 204 -0.82 -24.51 -11.32
C LYS A 204 -1.24 -23.59 -12.47
N LEU A 205 -0.37 -22.69 -12.93
CA LEU A 205 -0.65 -21.74 -14.01
C LEU A 205 -0.75 -22.40 -15.39
N THR A 206 -0.27 -23.65 -15.54
CA THR A 206 -0.21 -24.39 -16.80
C THR A 206 -0.99 -25.71 -16.76
N GLN A 207 -1.82 -25.93 -15.73
CA GLN A 207 -2.68 -27.11 -15.60
C GLN A 207 -4.14 -26.76 -15.86
N GLY A 208 -4.78 -27.41 -16.86
CA GLY A 208 -6.15 -27.16 -17.28
C GLY A 208 -6.26 -26.60 -18.69
N ALA A 209 -7.46 -26.19 -19.11
CA ALA A 209 -7.65 -25.60 -20.42
C ALA A 209 -7.01 -24.19 -20.52
N PRO A 210 -6.34 -23.83 -21.62
CA PRO A 210 -6.27 -24.52 -22.91
C PRO A 210 -5.10 -25.50 -23.05
N PHE A 211 -4.29 -25.75 -22.02
CA PHE A 211 -3.10 -26.63 -22.08
C PHE A 211 -3.45 -28.12 -22.12
N GLY A 212 -4.61 -28.49 -21.60
CA GLY A 212 -5.12 -29.85 -21.53
C GLY A 212 -6.62 -29.89 -21.23
N THR A 213 -7.10 -31.04 -20.77
CA THR A 213 -8.47 -31.21 -20.30
C THR A 213 -8.64 -30.68 -18.88
N GLY A 214 -9.82 -30.22 -18.53
CA GLY A 214 -10.14 -29.72 -17.18
C GLY A 214 -10.65 -28.28 -17.18
N PRO A 215 -10.77 -27.67 -15.98
CA PRO A 215 -11.16 -26.27 -15.84
C PRO A 215 -10.19 -25.31 -16.52
N ASP A 216 -10.70 -24.17 -16.91
CA ASP A 216 -9.87 -23.09 -17.45
C ASP A 216 -8.80 -22.63 -16.44
N VAL A 217 -7.58 -22.42 -16.92
CA VAL A 217 -6.61 -21.67 -16.13
C VAL A 217 -7.05 -20.21 -15.98
N ALA A 218 -6.63 -19.55 -14.90
CA ALA A 218 -7.10 -18.21 -14.55
C ALA A 218 -6.98 -17.18 -15.70
N LEU A 219 -5.86 -17.16 -16.43
CA LEU A 219 -5.66 -16.26 -17.58
C LEU A 219 -6.64 -16.55 -18.73
N TRP A 220 -6.95 -17.82 -19.00
CA TRP A 220 -7.90 -18.18 -20.05
C TRP A 220 -9.33 -17.84 -19.67
N ALA A 221 -9.71 -18.09 -18.43
CA ALA A 221 -11.01 -17.68 -17.90
C ALA A 221 -11.18 -16.16 -17.95
N ASP A 222 -10.15 -15.39 -17.53
CA ASP A 222 -10.19 -13.94 -17.50
C ASP A 222 -10.33 -13.31 -18.89
N VAL A 223 -9.51 -13.73 -19.87
CA VAL A 223 -9.59 -13.15 -21.22
C VAL A 223 -10.92 -13.49 -21.90
N LYS A 224 -11.48 -14.68 -21.66
CA LYS A 224 -12.83 -15.02 -22.14
C LYS A 224 -13.90 -14.12 -21.54
N ALA A 225 -13.87 -13.92 -20.22
CA ALA A 225 -14.82 -13.06 -19.53
C ALA A 225 -14.72 -11.59 -19.97
N LYS A 226 -13.51 -11.06 -20.13
CA LYS A 226 -13.28 -9.70 -20.62
C LYS A 226 -13.77 -9.53 -22.06
N THR A 227 -13.52 -10.51 -22.94
CA THR A 227 -13.99 -10.50 -24.33
C THR A 227 -15.51 -10.56 -24.40
N GLU A 228 -16.15 -11.46 -23.64
CA GLU A 228 -17.62 -11.58 -23.61
C GLU A 228 -18.29 -10.29 -23.11
N LYS A 229 -17.68 -9.61 -22.16
CA LYS A 229 -18.16 -8.31 -21.70
C LYS A 229 -18.17 -7.25 -22.81
N LEU A 230 -17.18 -7.25 -23.70
CA LEU A 230 -17.17 -6.35 -24.87
C LEU A 230 -18.24 -6.70 -25.88
N VAL A 231 -18.47 -7.99 -26.13
CA VAL A 231 -19.53 -8.45 -27.04
C VAL A 231 -20.90 -8.08 -26.49
N THR A 232 -21.17 -8.37 -25.23
CA THR A 232 -22.43 -8.02 -24.56
C THR A 232 -22.71 -6.51 -24.56
N ALA A 233 -21.63 -5.70 -24.46
CA ALA A 233 -21.73 -4.24 -24.53
C ALA A 233 -21.85 -3.70 -25.97
N GLY A 234 -21.87 -4.55 -27.00
CA GLY A 234 -21.92 -4.14 -28.40
C GLY A 234 -20.65 -3.45 -28.92
N LYS A 235 -19.52 -3.59 -28.20
CA LYS A 235 -18.24 -2.99 -28.54
C LYS A 235 -17.36 -3.88 -29.41
N LEU A 236 -17.72 -5.14 -29.56
CA LEU A 236 -17.01 -6.15 -30.34
C LEU A 236 -18.03 -7.11 -30.95
N ASP A 237 -17.96 -7.37 -32.25
CA ASP A 237 -18.79 -8.41 -32.86
C ASP A 237 -18.25 -9.83 -32.56
N ARG A 238 -19.11 -10.83 -32.69
CA ARG A 238 -18.78 -12.22 -32.34
C ARG A 238 -17.63 -12.78 -33.18
N ALA A 239 -17.58 -12.52 -34.47
CA ALA A 239 -16.54 -13.07 -35.35
C ALA A 239 -15.15 -12.49 -35.02
N GLN A 240 -15.11 -11.19 -34.73
CA GLN A 240 -13.88 -10.54 -34.24
C GLN A 240 -13.48 -11.05 -32.85
N ALA A 241 -14.47 -11.27 -31.95
CA ALA A 241 -14.24 -11.83 -30.62
C ALA A 241 -13.60 -13.23 -30.71
N ASP A 242 -14.15 -14.10 -31.55
CA ASP A 242 -13.65 -15.46 -31.74
C ASP A 242 -12.21 -15.45 -32.31
N THR A 243 -11.92 -14.55 -33.24
CA THR A 243 -10.55 -14.35 -33.77
C THR A 243 -9.57 -13.92 -32.68
N LEU A 244 -9.93 -12.91 -31.86
CA LEU A 244 -9.07 -12.43 -30.78
C LEU A 244 -8.91 -13.45 -29.65
N LEU A 245 -9.93 -14.26 -29.38
CA LEU A 245 -9.82 -15.36 -28.44
C LEU A 245 -8.86 -16.45 -28.93
N GLU A 246 -8.83 -16.78 -30.23
CA GLU A 246 -7.86 -17.73 -30.75
C GLU A 246 -6.43 -17.17 -30.72
N GLU A 247 -6.27 -15.86 -30.97
CA GLU A 247 -4.97 -15.19 -30.77
C GLU A 247 -4.53 -15.24 -29.29
N ALA A 248 -5.44 -14.99 -28.36
CA ALA A 248 -5.17 -15.09 -26.91
C ALA A 248 -4.85 -16.53 -26.50
N ARG A 249 -5.59 -17.51 -27.04
CA ARG A 249 -5.35 -18.93 -26.81
C ARG A 249 -3.94 -19.34 -27.24
N THR A 250 -3.56 -18.94 -28.45
CA THR A 250 -2.20 -19.18 -28.98
C THR A 250 -1.12 -18.57 -28.08
N ALA A 251 -1.32 -17.32 -27.63
CA ALA A 251 -0.39 -16.65 -26.72
C ALA A 251 -0.30 -17.35 -25.35
N ILE A 252 -1.42 -17.82 -24.82
CA ILE A 252 -1.44 -18.58 -23.55
C ILE A 252 -0.73 -19.93 -23.71
N LEU A 253 -0.94 -20.65 -24.80
CA LEU A 253 -0.25 -21.92 -25.06
C LEU A 253 1.27 -21.75 -25.09
N ALA A 254 1.79 -20.62 -25.56
CA ALA A 254 3.21 -20.31 -25.52
C ALA A 254 3.77 -20.11 -24.10
N LEU A 255 2.91 -19.96 -23.08
CA LEU A 255 3.35 -19.87 -21.68
C LEU A 255 3.81 -21.21 -21.11
N GLN A 256 3.30 -22.35 -21.61
CA GLN A 256 3.67 -23.67 -21.09
C GLN A 256 5.19 -23.93 -21.17
N PRO A 257 5.88 -23.78 -22.32
CA PRO A 257 7.33 -23.94 -22.36
C PRO A 257 8.08 -22.86 -21.56
N ALA A 258 7.54 -21.65 -21.42
CA ALA A 258 8.15 -20.58 -20.64
C ALA A 258 8.12 -20.91 -19.13
N TYR A 259 6.98 -21.31 -18.60
CA TYR A 259 6.89 -21.80 -17.21
C TYR A 259 7.66 -23.11 -17.02
N GLY A 260 7.74 -23.96 -18.05
CA GLY A 260 8.62 -25.13 -18.05
C GLY A 260 10.08 -24.76 -17.78
N ARG A 261 10.59 -23.66 -18.35
CA ARG A 261 11.95 -23.15 -18.06
C ARG A 261 12.08 -22.61 -16.64
N VAL A 262 11.07 -21.91 -16.11
CA VAL A 262 11.04 -21.46 -14.69
C VAL A 262 11.12 -22.67 -13.76
N ILE A 263 10.30 -23.70 -14.00
CA ILE A 263 10.27 -24.93 -13.20
C ILE A 263 11.62 -25.67 -13.30
N ALA A 264 12.20 -25.76 -14.49
CA ALA A 264 13.49 -26.42 -14.71
C ALA A 264 14.62 -25.69 -13.95
N TRP A 265 14.68 -24.36 -14.02
CA TRP A 265 15.59 -23.56 -13.21
C TRP A 265 15.35 -23.81 -11.71
N ALA A 266 14.11 -23.72 -11.24
CA ALA A 266 13.78 -23.90 -9.83
C ALA A 266 14.16 -25.31 -9.32
N LYS A 267 13.87 -26.36 -10.09
CA LYS A 267 14.28 -27.74 -9.76
C LYS A 267 15.80 -27.89 -9.73
N SER A 268 16.54 -27.20 -10.59
CA SER A 268 18.01 -27.23 -10.57
C SER A 268 18.61 -26.47 -9.38
N ALA A 269 17.94 -25.42 -8.90
CA ALA A 269 18.39 -24.63 -7.74
C ALA A 269 18.03 -25.30 -6.40
N LEU A 270 16.97 -26.13 -6.35
CA LEU A 270 16.41 -26.71 -5.12
C LEU A 270 17.43 -27.53 -4.27
N PRO A 271 18.34 -28.35 -4.82
CA PRO A 271 19.29 -29.09 -4.03
C PRO A 271 20.25 -28.24 -3.18
N THR A 272 20.57 -27.03 -3.67
CA THR A 272 21.49 -26.09 -3.01
C THR A 272 20.79 -24.89 -2.39
N ALA A 273 19.46 -24.87 -2.41
CA ALA A 273 18.65 -23.78 -1.87
C ALA A 273 18.81 -23.70 -0.35
N PRO A 274 19.12 -22.50 0.20
CA PRO A 274 19.32 -22.34 1.63
C PRO A 274 18.03 -22.52 2.42
N SER A 275 18.19 -23.05 3.65
CA SER A 275 17.13 -23.20 4.64
C SER A 275 17.69 -22.87 6.04
N GLY A 276 16.82 -22.66 7.00
CA GLY A 276 17.20 -22.36 8.38
C GLY A 276 17.61 -20.89 8.55
N ARG A 277 18.88 -20.57 8.47
CA ARG A 277 19.39 -19.19 8.53
C ARG A 277 19.45 -18.60 7.12
N VAL A 278 18.44 -17.83 6.76
CA VAL A 278 18.25 -17.25 5.41
C VAL A 278 18.10 -15.72 5.43
N GLY A 279 18.43 -15.10 6.57
CA GLY A 279 18.43 -13.63 6.70
C GLY A 279 19.56 -12.95 5.95
N ALA A 280 19.45 -11.65 5.75
CA ALA A 280 20.44 -10.85 5.02
C ALA A 280 21.87 -11.02 5.57
N VAL A 281 22.05 -11.10 6.91
CA VAL A 281 23.36 -11.30 7.55
C VAL A 281 24.10 -12.55 7.08
N SER A 282 23.39 -13.53 6.54
CA SER A 282 23.97 -14.77 6.00
C SER A 282 24.47 -14.63 4.55
N LEU A 283 24.25 -13.47 3.92
CA LEU A 283 24.60 -13.21 2.52
C LEU A 283 25.88 -12.35 2.43
N PRO A 284 26.71 -12.54 1.39
CA PRO A 284 27.84 -11.64 1.13
C PRO A 284 27.37 -10.17 1.00
N GLY A 285 27.88 -9.26 1.84
CA GLY A 285 27.45 -7.86 1.87
C GLY A 285 26.04 -7.61 2.44
N GLY A 286 25.39 -8.64 2.98
CA GLY A 286 23.99 -8.56 3.41
C GLY A 286 23.70 -7.60 4.55
N ALA A 287 24.68 -7.33 5.43
CA ALA A 287 24.51 -6.34 6.51
C ALA A 287 24.30 -4.92 5.95
N ALA A 288 25.09 -4.52 4.95
CA ALA A 288 24.93 -3.23 4.29
C ALA A 288 23.61 -3.16 3.51
N PHE A 289 23.28 -4.22 2.79
CA PHE A 289 21.99 -4.35 2.12
C PHE A 289 20.81 -4.18 3.10
N TYR A 290 20.87 -4.81 4.27
CA TYR A 290 19.78 -4.71 5.26
C TYR A 290 19.68 -3.29 5.85
N ALA A 291 20.80 -2.62 6.08
CA ALA A 291 20.78 -1.21 6.49
C ALA A 291 20.08 -0.31 5.46
N ASP A 292 20.35 -0.52 4.17
CA ASP A 292 19.66 0.17 3.08
C ASP A 292 18.16 -0.15 3.06
N GLU A 293 17.78 -1.41 3.26
CA GLU A 293 16.36 -1.80 3.31
C GLU A 293 15.62 -1.19 4.50
N LEU A 294 16.25 -1.11 5.66
CA LEU A 294 15.69 -0.39 6.82
C LEU A 294 15.47 1.08 6.48
N LYS A 295 16.44 1.75 5.87
CA LYS A 295 16.33 3.15 5.46
C LYS A 295 15.23 3.34 4.39
N LEU A 296 15.15 2.46 3.42
CA LEU A 296 14.11 2.49 2.37
C LEU A 296 12.70 2.32 2.94
N ASN A 297 12.51 1.43 3.92
CA ASN A 297 11.19 1.08 4.45
C ASN A 297 10.75 1.94 5.62
N THR A 298 11.68 2.39 6.49
CA THR A 298 11.35 3.28 7.62
C THR A 298 11.48 4.76 7.29
N THR A 299 12.26 5.11 6.26
CA THR A 299 12.64 6.50 5.94
C THR A 299 13.26 7.24 7.13
N THR A 300 14.00 6.50 7.97
CA THR A 300 14.78 6.98 9.12
C THR A 300 16.21 6.44 9.03
N ASP A 301 17.10 6.97 9.87
CA ASP A 301 18.48 6.50 9.99
C ASP A 301 18.68 5.52 11.16
N TYR A 302 17.61 4.90 11.67
CA TYR A 302 17.73 3.89 12.74
C TYR A 302 18.49 2.66 12.27
N THR A 303 19.45 2.21 13.11
CA THR A 303 20.15 0.95 12.89
C THR A 303 19.28 -0.25 13.25
N ALA A 304 19.68 -1.45 12.80
CA ALA A 304 19.00 -2.69 13.16
C ALA A 304 18.93 -2.89 14.68
N ASP A 305 20.03 -2.60 15.42
CA ASP A 305 20.08 -2.73 16.87
C ASP A 305 19.11 -1.78 17.56
N GLN A 306 19.03 -0.53 17.09
CA GLN A 306 18.06 0.45 17.61
C GLN A 306 16.63 -0.01 17.39
N ILE A 307 16.30 -0.50 16.18
CA ILE A 307 14.96 -1.01 15.87
C ILE A 307 14.63 -2.23 16.71
N HIS A 308 15.60 -3.15 16.89
CA HIS A 308 15.41 -4.32 17.75
C HIS A 308 15.12 -3.92 19.21
N ALA A 309 15.89 -2.99 19.76
CA ALA A 309 15.71 -2.46 21.11
C ALA A 309 14.34 -1.77 21.27
N ILE A 310 13.94 -0.93 20.30
CA ILE A 310 12.62 -0.30 20.25
C ILE A 310 11.55 -1.39 20.25
N GLY A 311 11.68 -2.43 19.43
CA GLY A 311 10.73 -3.51 19.35
C GLY A 311 10.53 -4.22 20.70
N ARG A 312 11.61 -4.56 21.39
CA ARG A 312 11.55 -5.19 22.72
C ARG A 312 10.91 -4.28 23.77
N SER A 313 11.25 -2.99 23.76
CA SER A 313 10.67 -2.01 24.68
C SER A 313 9.17 -1.86 24.47
N GLU A 314 8.72 -1.79 23.21
CA GLU A 314 7.31 -1.69 22.86
C GLU A 314 6.53 -2.95 23.21
N VAL A 315 7.10 -4.14 22.99
CA VAL A 315 6.51 -5.40 23.45
C VAL A 315 6.25 -5.35 24.97
N ALA A 316 7.27 -5.01 25.77
CA ALA A 316 7.12 -4.93 27.21
C ALA A 316 6.09 -3.88 27.66
N ARG A 317 6.05 -2.72 27.02
CA ARG A 317 5.04 -1.67 27.29
C ARG A 317 3.63 -2.17 27.01
N ILE A 318 3.41 -2.77 25.84
CA ILE A 318 2.08 -3.23 25.42
C ILE A 318 1.59 -4.36 26.30
N GLU A 319 2.45 -5.32 26.64
CA GLU A 319 2.13 -6.40 27.57
C GLU A 319 1.71 -5.87 28.94
N ALA A 320 2.39 -4.85 29.47
CA ALA A 320 2.02 -4.20 30.73
C ALA A 320 0.66 -3.49 30.64
N GLU A 321 0.35 -2.84 29.51
CA GLU A 321 -0.96 -2.23 29.29
C GLU A 321 -2.07 -3.27 29.16
N GLN A 322 -1.81 -4.41 28.48
CA GLN A 322 -2.75 -5.53 28.42
C GLN A 322 -3.03 -6.11 29.81
N ASP A 323 -1.98 -6.28 30.65
CA ASP A 323 -2.17 -6.74 32.03
C ASP A 323 -2.99 -5.75 32.87
N ALA A 324 -2.83 -4.45 32.65
CA ALA A 324 -3.64 -3.42 33.29
C ALA A 324 -5.12 -3.48 32.86
N LEU A 325 -5.39 -3.66 31.56
CA LEU A 325 -6.77 -3.84 31.06
C LEU A 325 -7.40 -5.13 31.56
N ALA A 326 -6.64 -6.23 31.62
CA ALA A 326 -7.14 -7.50 32.18
C ALA A 326 -7.58 -7.33 33.64
N ARG A 327 -6.75 -6.67 34.48
CA ARG A 327 -7.11 -6.35 35.85
C ARG A 327 -8.34 -5.45 35.95
N LYS A 328 -8.47 -4.45 35.08
CA LYS A 328 -9.67 -3.61 35.00
C LYS A 328 -10.93 -4.40 34.62
N ALA A 329 -10.77 -5.48 33.85
CA ALA A 329 -11.84 -6.42 33.52
C ALA A 329 -12.10 -7.48 34.63
N GLY A 330 -11.43 -7.40 35.77
CA GLY A 330 -11.59 -8.34 36.88
C GLY A 330 -10.80 -9.64 36.73
N LEU A 331 -9.83 -9.71 35.81
CA LEU A 331 -9.00 -10.87 35.58
C LEU A 331 -7.55 -10.64 36.08
N LYS A 332 -6.82 -11.72 36.36
CA LYS A 332 -5.50 -11.67 36.98
C LYS A 332 -4.47 -10.94 36.10
N ASP A 333 -4.40 -11.30 34.82
CA ASP A 333 -3.41 -10.86 33.87
C ASP A 333 -3.92 -11.09 32.43
N ARG A 334 -3.11 -10.68 31.43
CA ARG A 334 -3.43 -10.86 30.02
C ARG A 334 -3.64 -12.32 29.60
N GLN A 335 -2.96 -13.29 30.25
CA GLN A 335 -3.12 -14.70 29.93
C GLN A 335 -4.50 -15.21 30.34
N ALA A 336 -4.95 -14.80 31.53
CA ALA A 336 -6.31 -15.08 31.97
C ALA A 336 -7.36 -14.41 31.07
N TYR A 337 -7.05 -13.20 30.56
CA TYR A 337 -7.94 -12.50 29.64
C TYR A 337 -8.04 -13.24 28.29
N TYR A 338 -6.93 -13.67 27.70
CA TYR A 338 -6.93 -14.48 26.48
C TYR A 338 -7.70 -15.80 26.64
N ALA A 339 -7.51 -16.48 27.78
CA ALA A 339 -8.22 -17.72 28.05
C ALA A 339 -9.74 -17.49 28.14
N GLU A 340 -10.17 -16.41 28.77
CA GLU A 340 -11.59 -16.04 28.88
C GLU A 340 -12.16 -15.66 27.47
N ARG A 341 -11.43 -14.91 26.68
CA ARG A 341 -11.85 -14.60 25.29
C ARG A 341 -12.00 -15.86 24.43
N ALA A 342 -11.04 -16.79 24.50
CA ALA A 342 -11.11 -18.05 23.79
C ALA A 342 -12.29 -18.93 24.24
N ARG A 343 -12.66 -18.87 25.54
CA ARG A 343 -13.85 -19.54 26.09
C ARG A 343 -15.15 -18.93 25.56
N LEU A 344 -15.25 -17.60 25.51
CA LEU A 344 -16.43 -16.89 25.04
C LEU A 344 -16.60 -16.96 23.52
N PHE A 345 -15.51 -16.89 22.79
CA PHE A 345 -15.47 -16.86 21.32
C PHE A 345 -14.59 -18.00 20.79
N PRO A 346 -15.04 -19.26 20.94
CA PRO A 346 -14.31 -20.39 20.39
C PRO A 346 -14.25 -20.29 18.88
N SER A 347 -13.12 -20.71 18.33
CA SER A 347 -12.89 -20.74 16.87
C SER A 347 -13.99 -21.55 16.18
N ARG A 348 -14.68 -20.95 15.23
CA ARG A 348 -15.80 -21.55 14.49
C ARG A 348 -15.69 -21.22 13.00
N PRO A 349 -16.07 -22.15 12.11
CA PRO A 349 -16.13 -21.85 10.68
C PRO A 349 -17.11 -20.69 10.38
N TRP A 350 -16.81 -19.96 9.33
CA TRP A 350 -17.72 -18.95 8.80
C TRP A 350 -18.99 -19.61 8.24
N THR A 351 -20.15 -19.07 8.60
CA THR A 351 -21.46 -19.34 7.97
C THR A 351 -21.93 -18.09 7.22
N ASP A 352 -22.91 -18.23 6.33
CA ASP A 352 -23.46 -17.05 5.61
C ASP A 352 -24.10 -16.06 6.59
N ALA A 353 -24.77 -16.55 7.63
CA ALA A 353 -25.34 -15.71 8.69
C ALA A 353 -24.24 -14.90 9.42
N SER A 354 -23.16 -15.56 9.87
CA SER A 354 -22.08 -14.86 10.58
C SER A 354 -21.29 -13.91 9.68
N ARG A 355 -21.16 -14.20 8.39
CA ARG A 355 -20.60 -13.26 7.39
C ARG A 355 -21.45 -12.00 7.27
N ALA A 356 -22.76 -12.18 7.12
CA ALA A 356 -23.70 -11.05 7.02
C ALA A 356 -23.69 -10.19 8.28
N GLU A 357 -23.70 -10.82 9.46
CA GLU A 357 -23.62 -10.14 10.74
C GLU A 357 -22.31 -9.34 10.89
N TYR A 358 -21.16 -9.94 10.58
CA TYR A 358 -19.87 -9.25 10.63
C TYR A 358 -19.85 -8.02 9.72
N LEU A 359 -20.30 -8.15 8.47
CA LEU A 359 -20.34 -7.03 7.53
C LEU A 359 -21.28 -5.92 7.98
N ALA A 360 -22.44 -6.27 8.53
CA ALA A 360 -23.38 -5.30 9.08
C ALA A 360 -22.77 -4.53 10.26
N ASN A 361 -22.15 -5.25 11.21
CA ASN A 361 -21.50 -4.66 12.38
C ASN A 361 -20.30 -3.78 11.98
N ALA A 362 -19.47 -4.23 11.04
CA ALA A 362 -18.34 -3.46 10.54
C ALA A 362 -18.77 -2.15 9.86
N ASN A 363 -19.77 -2.21 8.96
CA ASN A 363 -20.29 -1.01 8.29
C ASN A 363 -20.98 -0.06 9.29
N ALA A 364 -21.71 -0.57 10.29
CA ALA A 364 -22.31 0.23 11.35
C ALA A 364 -21.23 0.93 12.20
N PHE A 365 -20.13 0.23 12.53
CA PHE A 365 -19.01 0.81 13.25
C PHE A 365 -18.33 1.93 12.44
N VAL A 366 -18.06 1.71 11.17
CA VAL A 366 -17.51 2.72 10.26
C VAL A 366 -18.42 3.95 10.20
N ALA A 367 -19.73 3.76 10.03
CA ALA A 367 -20.69 4.86 10.02
C ALA A 367 -20.69 5.68 11.33
N ARG A 368 -20.68 5.00 12.48
CA ARG A 368 -20.58 5.63 13.80
C ARG A 368 -19.26 6.39 13.97
N THR A 369 -18.14 5.77 13.63
CA THR A 369 -16.82 6.39 13.76
C THR A 369 -16.71 7.64 12.89
N ARG A 370 -17.33 7.66 11.70
CA ARG A 370 -17.40 8.84 10.83
C ARG A 370 -17.99 10.05 11.55
N THR A 371 -18.97 9.88 12.42
CA THR A 371 -19.60 10.98 13.16
C THR A 371 -18.67 11.62 14.20
N LEU A 372 -17.62 10.93 14.63
CA LEU A 372 -16.65 11.41 15.60
C LEU A 372 -15.51 12.24 14.96
N LEU A 373 -15.26 12.02 13.66
CA LEU A 373 -14.13 12.65 12.95
C LEU A 373 -14.07 14.18 13.04
N PRO A 374 -15.20 14.94 12.97
CA PRO A 374 -15.16 16.40 13.00
C PRO A 374 -14.54 17.00 14.26
N ASN A 375 -14.42 16.22 15.36
CA ASN A 375 -13.77 16.66 16.58
C ASN A 375 -12.25 16.59 16.52
N TYR A 376 -11.70 15.78 15.60
CA TYR A 376 -10.28 15.46 15.52
C TYR A 376 -9.62 15.83 14.18
N PHE A 377 -10.42 16.07 13.13
CA PHE A 377 -9.95 16.34 11.78
C PHE A 377 -10.65 17.57 11.20
N GLY A 378 -9.91 18.42 10.52
CA GLY A 378 -10.45 19.54 9.71
C GLY A 378 -10.85 19.04 8.32
N THR A 379 -10.04 18.17 7.72
CA THR A 379 -10.32 17.55 6.43
C THR A 379 -11.00 16.19 6.64
N LEU A 380 -12.21 16.04 6.10
CA LEU A 380 -13.03 14.84 6.27
C LEU A 380 -13.12 14.02 4.97
N PRO A 381 -13.35 12.69 5.06
CA PRO A 381 -13.62 11.87 3.88
C PRO A 381 -14.98 12.24 3.30
N GLU A 382 -15.06 12.41 1.98
CA GLU A 382 -16.30 12.77 1.28
C GLU A 382 -17.00 11.54 0.69
N TYR A 383 -16.24 10.62 0.12
CA TYR A 383 -16.80 9.47 -0.57
C TYR A 383 -17.31 8.39 0.40
N ARG A 384 -18.21 7.55 -0.11
CA ARG A 384 -18.72 6.41 0.63
C ARG A 384 -17.60 5.39 0.86
N ILE A 385 -17.57 4.81 2.05
CA ILE A 385 -16.66 3.73 2.44
C ILE A 385 -17.51 2.51 2.78
N GLU A 386 -17.17 1.38 2.18
CA GLU A 386 -17.89 0.11 2.34
C GLU A 386 -16.94 -0.97 2.85
N VAL A 387 -17.42 -1.77 3.79
CA VAL A 387 -16.75 -3.02 4.19
C VAL A 387 -17.43 -4.16 3.44
N VAL A 388 -16.65 -4.92 2.69
CA VAL A 388 -17.13 -5.99 1.82
C VAL A 388 -16.30 -7.26 1.99
N ARG A 389 -16.89 -8.41 1.67
CA ARG A 389 -16.16 -9.67 1.58
C ARG A 389 -15.21 -9.66 0.40
N GLU A 390 -14.01 -10.22 0.60
CA GLU A 390 -13.08 -10.50 -0.51
C GLU A 390 -13.77 -11.38 -1.57
N PRO A 391 -13.60 -11.12 -2.88
CA PRO A 391 -14.13 -11.98 -3.91
C PRO A 391 -13.69 -13.44 -3.72
N SER A 392 -14.60 -14.39 -3.91
CA SER A 392 -14.37 -15.81 -3.61
C SER A 392 -13.18 -16.44 -4.35
N PHE A 393 -12.82 -15.91 -5.52
CA PHE A 393 -11.68 -16.40 -6.31
C PHE A 393 -10.31 -15.97 -5.74
N SER A 394 -10.26 -14.89 -4.97
CA SER A 394 -9.05 -14.36 -4.30
C SER A 394 -9.05 -14.61 -2.80
N GLU A 395 -10.16 -15.04 -2.24
CA GLU A 395 -10.33 -15.26 -0.80
C GLU A 395 -9.50 -16.45 -0.30
N VAL A 396 -8.72 -16.24 0.77
CA VAL A 396 -7.89 -17.27 1.38
C VAL A 396 -8.06 -17.28 2.90
N PRO A 397 -7.98 -18.46 3.56
CA PRO A 397 -8.04 -18.53 5.01
C PRO A 397 -6.92 -17.71 5.68
N GLY A 398 -7.29 -16.85 6.63
CA GLY A 398 -6.33 -15.97 7.33
C GLY A 398 -5.68 -14.91 6.44
N GLY A 399 -6.26 -14.63 5.26
CA GLY A 399 -5.83 -13.54 4.38
C GLY A 399 -5.92 -12.19 5.09
N ALA A 400 -4.95 -11.31 4.81
CA ALA A 400 -4.97 -9.96 5.36
C ALA A 400 -6.08 -9.14 4.69
N ALA A 401 -6.87 -8.44 5.51
CA ALA A 401 -7.77 -7.42 4.99
C ALA A 401 -6.97 -6.30 4.31
N HIS A 402 -7.59 -5.58 3.39
CA HIS A 402 -6.93 -4.49 2.71
C HIS A 402 -7.91 -3.40 2.28
N ALA A 403 -7.42 -2.17 2.21
CA ALA A 403 -8.16 -1.01 1.74
C ALA A 403 -7.95 -0.78 0.24
N SER A 404 -9.00 -0.35 -0.43
CA SER A 404 -8.97 0.16 -1.81
C SER A 404 -9.52 1.58 -1.82
N ALA A 405 -8.72 2.53 -2.29
CA ALA A 405 -9.13 3.91 -2.42
C ALA A 405 -10.33 4.07 -3.38
N PRO A 406 -11.14 5.11 -3.23
CA PRO A 406 -12.22 5.42 -4.16
C PRO A 406 -11.66 5.84 -5.52
N SER A 407 -12.52 5.85 -6.56
CA SER A 407 -12.14 6.52 -7.80
C SER A 407 -12.09 8.05 -7.61
N PRO A 408 -11.23 8.78 -8.38
CA PRO A 408 -11.12 10.24 -8.24
C PRO A 408 -12.42 11.00 -8.47
N ASP A 409 -13.33 10.45 -9.26
CA ASP A 409 -14.66 11.01 -9.55
C ASP A 409 -15.76 10.56 -8.55
N GLY A 410 -15.40 9.70 -7.58
CA GLY A 410 -16.32 9.15 -6.57
C GLY A 410 -17.31 8.12 -7.10
N SER A 411 -17.27 7.74 -8.39
CA SER A 411 -18.19 6.75 -8.98
C SER A 411 -18.02 5.35 -8.36
N ARG A 412 -16.81 5.01 -7.92
CA ARG A 412 -16.51 3.80 -7.15
C ARG A 412 -16.19 4.19 -5.71
N PRO A 413 -16.91 3.65 -4.69
CA PRO A 413 -16.63 3.92 -3.28
C PRO A 413 -15.25 3.38 -2.86
N ALA A 414 -14.72 3.91 -1.75
CA ALA A 414 -13.64 3.26 -1.05
C ALA A 414 -14.13 1.93 -0.46
N ARG A 415 -13.29 0.90 -0.45
CA ARG A 415 -13.66 -0.41 0.07
C ARG A 415 -12.59 -0.99 0.99
N THR A 416 -13.06 -1.57 2.08
CA THR A 416 -12.27 -2.48 2.92
C THR A 416 -12.69 -3.90 2.61
N TYR A 417 -11.75 -4.71 2.09
CA TYR A 417 -11.99 -6.12 1.78
C TYR A 417 -11.57 -7.01 2.96
N VAL A 418 -12.43 -7.96 3.34
CA VAL A 418 -12.20 -8.88 4.45
C VAL A 418 -12.32 -10.32 3.97
N HIS A 419 -11.32 -11.16 4.28
CA HIS A 419 -11.36 -12.59 4.02
C HIS A 419 -12.23 -13.29 5.06
N MET A 420 -13.23 -14.05 4.62
CA MET A 420 -14.22 -14.72 5.47
C MET A 420 -14.32 -16.21 5.18
N VAL A 421 -13.17 -16.85 4.98
CA VAL A 421 -13.04 -18.32 4.84
C VAL A 421 -12.18 -18.87 5.98
N GLY A 422 -12.32 -20.17 6.25
CA GLY A 422 -11.71 -20.77 7.43
C GLY A 422 -12.50 -20.46 8.70
N ASN A 423 -11.82 -20.11 9.77
CA ASN A 423 -12.44 -19.84 11.06
C ASN A 423 -12.57 -18.34 11.33
N GLN A 424 -13.58 -17.99 12.10
CA GLN A 424 -13.80 -16.64 12.59
C GLN A 424 -12.74 -16.28 13.64
N GLU A 425 -12.30 -15.03 13.62
CA GLU A 425 -11.51 -14.41 14.69
C GLU A 425 -12.42 -13.88 15.81
N ASP A 426 -11.81 -13.44 16.93
CA ASP A 426 -12.54 -12.75 18.00
C ASP A 426 -13.27 -11.52 17.43
N PRO A 427 -14.59 -11.39 17.63
CA PRO A 427 -15.36 -10.26 17.09
C PRO A 427 -14.84 -8.88 17.51
N ALA A 428 -14.18 -8.78 18.68
CA ALA A 428 -13.61 -7.54 19.17
C ALA A 428 -12.42 -7.05 18.31
N ALA A 429 -11.74 -7.94 17.56
CA ALA A 429 -10.65 -7.59 16.66
C ALA A 429 -11.14 -6.78 15.43
N MET A 430 -12.41 -6.95 15.05
CA MET A 430 -13.03 -6.21 13.93
C MET A 430 -12.90 -4.70 14.12
N TYR A 431 -13.10 -4.18 15.31
CA TYR A 431 -13.07 -2.73 15.56
C TYR A 431 -11.71 -2.12 15.24
N THR A 432 -10.63 -2.77 15.67
CA THR A 432 -9.26 -2.33 15.34
C THR A 432 -8.98 -2.42 13.86
N LEU A 433 -9.41 -3.50 13.21
CA LEU A 433 -9.26 -3.68 11.78
C LEU A 433 -9.96 -2.55 10.98
N MET A 434 -11.18 -2.18 11.38
CA MET A 434 -11.91 -1.08 10.75
C MET A 434 -11.25 0.28 10.96
N CYS A 435 -10.63 0.50 12.11
CA CYS A 435 -9.85 1.70 12.37
C CYS A 435 -8.60 1.78 11.48
N HIS A 436 -7.94 0.66 11.21
CA HIS A 436 -6.76 0.56 10.35
C HIS A 436 -7.12 0.72 8.88
N GLU A 437 -8.05 -0.09 8.39
CA GLU A 437 -8.37 -0.19 6.96
C GLU A 437 -9.38 0.87 6.49
N ALA A 438 -10.38 1.18 7.32
CA ALA A 438 -11.45 2.09 6.92
C ALA A 438 -11.25 3.52 7.46
N ILE A 439 -11.79 3.84 8.66
CA ILE A 439 -11.81 5.18 9.26
C ILE A 439 -11.30 5.13 10.71
N PRO A 440 -10.34 6.02 11.07
CA PRO A 440 -9.68 7.05 10.28
C PRO A 440 -8.47 6.58 9.45
N GLY A 441 -8.33 5.28 9.20
CA GLY A 441 -7.20 4.65 8.54
C GLY A 441 -7.11 4.84 7.02
N HIS A 442 -6.73 3.75 6.32
CA HIS A 442 -6.31 3.79 4.92
C HIS A 442 -7.38 4.32 3.94
N ASN A 443 -8.66 3.95 4.11
CA ASN A 443 -9.70 4.44 3.20
C ASN A 443 -9.92 5.94 3.33
N MET A 444 -9.86 6.50 4.55
CA MET A 444 -9.90 7.95 4.75
C MET A 444 -8.67 8.62 4.14
N GLN A 445 -7.47 8.08 4.37
CA GLN A 445 -6.22 8.58 3.78
C GLN A 445 -6.30 8.57 2.25
N GLY A 446 -6.78 7.47 1.65
CA GLY A 446 -6.96 7.32 0.22
C GLY A 446 -8.00 8.28 -0.37
N ASP A 447 -9.13 8.47 0.31
CA ASP A 447 -10.16 9.44 -0.07
C ASP A 447 -9.59 10.86 -0.15
N ILE A 448 -8.90 11.29 0.89
CA ILE A 448 -8.29 12.63 0.92
C ILE A 448 -7.23 12.77 -0.17
N GLN A 449 -6.41 11.72 -0.39
CA GLN A 449 -5.35 11.75 -1.39
C GLN A 449 -5.88 11.85 -2.82
N VAL A 450 -6.91 11.10 -3.19
CA VAL A 450 -7.45 11.14 -4.57
C VAL A 450 -8.17 12.45 -4.90
N ARG A 451 -8.64 13.18 -3.87
CA ARG A 451 -9.30 14.49 -4.02
C ARG A 451 -8.34 15.67 -4.05
N GLN A 452 -7.05 15.45 -3.79
CA GLN A 452 -6.06 16.53 -3.87
C GLN A 452 -5.97 17.06 -5.29
N LYS A 453 -6.17 18.38 -5.44
CA LYS A 453 -6.08 19.10 -6.72
C LYS A 453 -4.81 19.94 -6.77
N GLY A 454 -4.21 20.06 -7.97
CA GLY A 454 -3.13 21.02 -8.22
C GLY A 454 -1.72 20.56 -7.80
N GLY A 455 -1.56 19.35 -7.27
CA GLY A 455 -0.23 18.76 -7.04
C GLY A 455 0.32 18.04 -8.27
N PRO A 456 1.65 17.81 -8.35
CA PRO A 456 2.26 17.08 -9.45
C PRO A 456 1.81 15.62 -9.48
N LYS A 457 1.56 15.09 -10.67
CA LYS A 457 0.96 13.76 -10.92
C LYS A 457 1.74 12.60 -10.32
N PHE A 458 3.06 12.69 -10.23
CA PHE A 458 3.88 11.62 -9.64
C PHE A 458 3.48 11.29 -8.20
N ARG A 459 2.88 12.22 -7.47
CA ARG A 459 2.42 12.01 -6.10
C ARG A 459 1.35 10.91 -5.99
N SER A 460 0.59 10.67 -7.06
CA SER A 460 -0.44 9.61 -7.09
C SER A 460 0.14 8.19 -7.04
N VAL A 461 1.41 8.01 -7.38
CA VAL A 461 2.09 6.71 -7.38
C VAL A 461 3.21 6.61 -6.35
N THR A 462 3.47 7.70 -5.61
CA THR A 462 4.51 7.71 -4.58
C THR A 462 3.94 7.24 -3.25
N GLY A 463 4.55 6.21 -2.67
CA GLY A 463 4.15 5.63 -1.39
C GLY A 463 5.33 5.31 -0.49
N TYR A 464 5.17 5.52 0.80
CA TYR A 464 6.15 5.20 1.83
C TYR A 464 5.51 4.31 2.89
N VAL A 465 6.05 3.10 3.07
CA VAL A 465 5.50 2.10 4.00
C VAL A 465 5.35 2.68 5.41
N ALA A 466 6.40 3.33 5.93
CA ALA A 466 6.35 3.88 7.28
C ALA A 466 5.31 5.01 7.45
N PHE A 467 5.02 5.76 6.40
CA PHE A 467 3.97 6.78 6.44
C PHE A 467 2.57 6.15 6.39
N GLY A 468 2.31 5.29 5.39
CA GLY A 468 0.99 4.68 5.21
C GLY A 468 0.61 3.76 6.36
N GLU A 469 1.46 2.80 6.67
CA GLU A 469 1.22 1.81 7.73
C GLU A 469 1.35 2.40 9.13
N GLY A 470 2.27 3.37 9.30
CA GLY A 470 2.36 4.13 10.55
C GLY A 470 1.10 4.94 10.83
N TRP A 471 0.47 5.51 9.80
CA TRP A 471 -0.83 6.15 9.90
C TRP A 471 -1.92 5.15 10.30
N GLY A 472 -1.98 3.97 9.65
CA GLY A 472 -2.94 2.91 9.99
C GLY A 472 -2.88 2.52 11.48
N LEU A 473 -1.68 2.30 12.01
CA LEU A 473 -1.50 2.00 13.44
C LEU A 473 -1.84 3.20 14.35
N TYR A 474 -1.50 4.40 13.94
CA TYR A 474 -1.87 5.61 14.66
C TYR A 474 -3.40 5.80 14.69
N ALA A 475 -4.07 5.48 13.59
CA ALA A 475 -5.54 5.49 13.48
C ALA A 475 -6.21 4.50 14.45
N GLU A 476 -5.60 3.32 14.68
CA GLU A 476 -6.06 2.38 15.72
C GLU A 476 -6.02 3.03 17.12
N ALA A 477 -4.94 3.72 17.46
CA ALA A 477 -4.82 4.45 18.73
C ALA A 477 -5.81 5.63 18.81
N MET A 478 -6.03 6.33 17.71
CA MET A 478 -7.02 7.41 17.61
C MET A 478 -8.45 6.93 17.85
N CYS A 479 -8.82 5.73 17.40
CA CYS A 479 -10.14 5.16 17.69
C CYS A 479 -10.37 5.01 19.19
N LYS A 480 -9.35 4.66 19.97
CA LYS A 480 -9.43 4.66 21.44
C LYS A 480 -9.66 6.07 21.99
N GLU A 481 -8.86 7.02 21.54
CA GLU A 481 -8.95 8.43 21.98
C GLU A 481 -10.31 9.04 21.65
N MET A 482 -10.85 8.72 20.47
CA MET A 482 -12.18 9.15 20.02
C MET A 482 -13.34 8.46 20.76
N ASN A 483 -13.07 7.52 21.70
CA ASN A 483 -14.07 6.66 22.31
C ASN A 483 -14.94 5.88 21.29
N ALA A 484 -14.33 5.47 20.18
CA ALA A 484 -15.01 4.70 19.14
C ALA A 484 -15.23 3.24 19.57
N PHE A 485 -14.36 2.67 20.39
CA PHE A 485 -14.47 1.30 20.86
C PHE A 485 -15.66 1.11 21.83
N PRO A 486 -16.42 0.02 21.69
CA PRO A 486 -17.61 -0.20 22.53
C PRO A 486 -17.27 -0.63 23.96
N ASP A 487 -16.14 -1.30 24.17
CA ASP A 487 -15.80 -1.94 25.44
C ASP A 487 -14.28 -2.17 25.62
N ILE A 488 -13.92 -2.75 26.76
CA ILE A 488 -12.53 -3.13 27.09
C ILE A 488 -11.99 -4.17 26.11
N ALA A 489 -12.84 -5.07 25.59
CA ALA A 489 -12.38 -6.13 24.70
C ALA A 489 -11.85 -5.54 23.38
N ALA A 490 -12.51 -4.54 22.81
CA ALA A 490 -12.05 -3.85 21.62
C ALA A 490 -10.69 -3.15 21.84
N ASP A 491 -10.48 -2.48 23.00
CA ASP A 491 -9.19 -1.87 23.33
C ASP A 491 -8.11 -2.91 23.62
N PHE A 492 -8.46 -4.04 24.22
CA PHE A 492 -7.52 -5.14 24.42
C PHE A 492 -7.07 -5.75 23.09
N MET A 493 -7.97 -5.96 22.14
CA MET A 493 -7.64 -6.46 20.81
C MET A 493 -6.86 -5.45 19.97
N ARG A 494 -7.05 -4.12 20.23
CA ARG A 494 -6.17 -3.09 19.65
C ARG A 494 -4.72 -3.26 20.15
N LEU A 495 -4.55 -3.49 21.46
CA LEU A 495 -3.21 -3.76 21.99
C LEU A 495 -2.63 -5.06 21.46
N ASP A 496 -3.46 -6.08 21.21
CA ASP A 496 -3.01 -7.35 20.59
C ASP A 496 -2.51 -7.11 19.16
N ALA A 497 -3.24 -6.34 18.38
CA ALA A 497 -2.80 -5.91 17.04
C ALA A 497 -1.52 -5.07 17.08
N GLU A 498 -1.39 -4.16 18.04
CA GLU A 498 -0.19 -3.35 18.24
C GLU A 498 1.01 -4.19 18.67
N LEU A 499 0.81 -5.18 19.56
CA LEU A 499 1.81 -6.15 20.01
C LEU A 499 2.40 -6.94 18.85
N PHE A 500 1.54 -7.42 17.95
CA PHE A 500 1.97 -8.08 16.73
C PHE A 500 2.92 -7.20 15.90
N ARG A 501 2.61 -5.90 15.74
CA ARG A 501 3.45 -4.96 14.99
C ARG A 501 4.75 -4.61 15.73
N ALA A 502 4.74 -4.59 17.06
CA ALA A 502 5.97 -4.45 17.86
C ALA A 502 6.86 -5.70 17.75
N ALA A 503 6.27 -6.90 17.80
CA ALA A 503 7.00 -8.16 17.60
C ALA A 503 7.65 -8.26 16.21
N ARG A 504 7.07 -7.64 15.16
CA ARG A 504 7.68 -7.56 13.81
C ARG A 504 9.04 -6.86 13.84
N LEU A 505 9.23 -5.80 14.65
CA LEU A 505 10.52 -5.13 14.78
C LEU A 505 11.61 -6.07 15.28
N VAL A 506 11.26 -6.91 16.27
CA VAL A 506 12.18 -7.86 16.88
C VAL A 506 12.48 -9.02 15.91
N VAL A 507 11.46 -9.52 15.22
CA VAL A 507 11.59 -10.68 14.32
C VAL A 507 12.35 -10.31 13.05
N ASP A 508 12.03 -9.20 12.40
CA ASP A 508 12.69 -8.75 11.18
C ASP A 508 14.20 -8.52 11.42
N THR A 509 14.55 -7.76 12.48
CA THR A 509 15.94 -7.55 12.87
C THR A 509 16.61 -8.83 13.40
N GLY A 510 15.87 -9.69 14.08
CA GLY A 510 16.33 -11.00 14.51
C GLY A 510 16.78 -11.87 13.34
N ILE A 511 15.98 -11.92 12.28
CA ILE A 511 16.31 -12.67 11.06
C ILE A 511 17.50 -12.05 10.33
N HIS A 512 17.45 -10.73 10.05
CA HIS A 512 18.32 -10.09 9.08
C HIS A 512 19.63 -9.55 9.67
N ALA A 513 19.66 -9.23 10.98
CA ALA A 513 20.85 -8.74 11.66
C ALA A 513 21.44 -9.75 12.65
N LEU A 514 20.60 -10.49 13.38
CA LEU A 514 21.05 -11.40 14.43
C LEU A 514 21.13 -12.88 13.96
N GLY A 515 20.73 -13.19 12.71
CA GLY A 515 20.84 -14.52 12.13
C GLY A 515 19.89 -15.54 12.74
N TRP A 516 18.70 -15.13 13.19
CA TRP A 516 17.68 -16.07 13.63
C TRP A 516 17.25 -17.00 12.50
N THR A 517 16.99 -18.26 12.87
CA THR A 517 16.39 -19.23 11.95
C THR A 517 14.90 -18.90 11.73
N GLU A 518 14.32 -19.47 10.65
CA GLU A 518 12.87 -19.40 10.40
C GLU A 518 12.09 -19.84 11.65
N ASP A 519 12.47 -20.97 12.26
CA ASP A 519 11.75 -21.52 13.42
C ASP A 519 11.88 -20.64 14.68
N GLN A 520 13.04 -20.03 14.94
CA GLN A 520 13.19 -19.07 16.04
C GLN A 520 12.29 -17.84 15.84
N ALA A 521 12.22 -17.35 14.63
CA ALA A 521 11.38 -16.21 14.26
C ALA A 521 9.88 -16.56 14.38
N VAL A 522 9.48 -17.74 13.92
CA VAL A 522 8.11 -18.27 14.04
C VAL A 522 7.72 -18.45 15.52
N ASP A 523 8.59 -19.04 16.32
CA ASP A 523 8.34 -19.25 17.76
C ASP A 523 8.14 -17.91 18.49
N TYR A 524 8.99 -16.92 18.23
CA TYR A 524 8.83 -15.59 18.82
C TYR A 524 7.51 -14.95 18.39
N LEU A 525 7.19 -14.98 17.09
CA LEU A 525 5.98 -14.36 16.58
C LEU A 525 4.70 -15.08 17.06
N HIS A 526 4.78 -16.40 17.25
CA HIS A 526 3.69 -17.18 17.84
C HIS A 526 3.49 -16.87 19.33
N LYS A 527 4.55 -16.92 20.13
CA LYS A 527 4.48 -16.77 21.59
C LYS A 527 4.25 -15.32 22.03
N THR A 528 5.00 -14.39 21.46
CA THR A 528 4.97 -12.97 21.80
C THR A 528 3.98 -12.21 20.94
N GLY A 529 4.06 -12.38 19.61
CA GLY A 529 3.18 -11.71 18.66
C GLY A 529 1.77 -12.29 18.56
N ARG A 530 1.48 -13.35 19.32
CA ARG A 530 0.15 -13.98 19.47
C ARG A 530 -0.46 -14.50 18.15
N GLN A 531 0.37 -14.79 17.16
CA GLN A 531 -0.14 -15.29 15.89
C GLN A 531 -0.28 -16.81 15.88
N PRO A 532 -1.34 -17.37 15.26
CA PRO A 532 -1.41 -18.80 14.97
C PRO A 532 -0.14 -19.26 14.25
N ILE A 533 0.36 -20.48 14.52
CA ILE A 533 1.68 -20.92 14.07
C ILE A 533 1.83 -20.88 12.54
N GLU A 534 0.78 -21.26 11.81
CA GLU A 534 0.78 -21.23 10.35
C GLU A 534 0.81 -19.78 9.80
N LYS A 535 0.09 -18.85 10.46
CA LYS A 535 0.13 -17.43 10.13
C LYS A 535 1.51 -16.85 10.47
N ALA A 536 2.07 -17.19 11.63
CA ALA A 536 3.42 -16.78 12.02
C ALA A 536 4.47 -17.24 10.99
N ARG A 537 4.40 -18.49 10.53
CA ARG A 537 5.29 -19.02 9.49
C ARG A 537 5.12 -18.30 8.16
N SER A 538 3.89 -18.05 7.76
CA SER A 538 3.57 -17.27 6.55
C SER A 538 4.16 -15.86 6.60
N GLU A 539 4.03 -15.19 7.75
CA GLU A 539 4.56 -13.85 7.98
C GLU A 539 6.10 -13.85 8.01
N VAL A 540 6.71 -14.79 8.72
CA VAL A 540 8.18 -14.92 8.78
C VAL A 540 8.77 -15.13 7.37
N ARG A 541 8.18 -15.98 6.55
CA ARG A 541 8.60 -16.20 5.15
C ARG A 541 8.43 -14.92 4.30
N ARG A 542 7.41 -14.10 4.59
CA ARG A 542 7.28 -12.77 3.98
C ARG A 542 8.44 -11.86 4.40
N TYR A 543 8.78 -11.80 5.69
CA TYR A 543 9.90 -10.96 6.17
C TYR A 543 11.23 -11.41 5.58
N ILE A 544 11.51 -12.70 5.54
CA ILE A 544 12.73 -13.24 4.92
C ILE A 544 12.89 -12.73 3.48
N THR A 545 11.81 -12.64 2.72
CA THR A 545 11.88 -12.22 1.31
C THR A 545 11.63 -10.71 1.08
N LEU A 546 11.31 -9.97 2.14
CA LEU A 546 11.08 -8.52 2.13
C LEU A 546 11.73 -7.86 3.35
N PRO A 547 13.07 -7.87 3.45
CA PRO A 547 13.79 -7.32 4.59
C PRO A 547 13.38 -5.88 4.89
N GLY A 548 13.21 -5.56 6.17
CA GLY A 548 12.91 -4.21 6.63
C GLY A 548 11.45 -3.75 6.43
N GLN A 549 10.67 -4.36 5.54
CA GLN A 549 9.30 -3.91 5.24
C GLN A 549 8.40 -3.95 6.47
N ALA A 550 8.49 -5.01 7.27
CA ALA A 550 7.68 -5.20 8.45
C ALA A 550 7.98 -4.18 9.57
N THR A 551 9.15 -3.53 9.54
CA THR A 551 9.55 -2.53 10.54
C THR A 551 8.87 -1.17 10.32
N GLY A 552 8.50 -0.84 9.10
CA GLY A 552 7.88 0.44 8.75
C GLY A 552 6.60 0.74 9.53
N TYR A 553 5.80 -0.27 9.81
CA TYR A 553 4.53 -0.15 10.54
C TYR A 553 4.71 0.56 11.89
N LYS A 554 5.43 -0.08 12.80
CA LYS A 554 5.57 0.40 14.17
C LYS A 554 6.50 1.62 14.26
N ILE A 555 7.58 1.67 13.48
CA ILE A 555 8.46 2.86 13.42
C ILE A 555 7.68 4.08 12.93
N GLY A 556 6.83 3.91 11.92
CA GLY A 556 5.97 4.99 11.42
C GLY A 556 5.02 5.53 12.48
N MET A 557 4.29 4.64 13.18
CA MET A 557 3.42 5.03 14.29
C MET A 557 4.18 5.79 15.38
N LEU A 558 5.32 5.26 15.82
CA LEU A 558 6.11 5.86 16.90
C LEU A 558 6.59 7.25 16.52
N LYS A 559 7.01 7.47 15.27
CA LYS A 559 7.40 8.80 14.79
C LYS A 559 6.20 9.77 14.77
N ILE A 560 5.03 9.35 14.33
CA ILE A 560 3.83 10.20 14.37
C ILE A 560 3.49 10.60 15.82
N VAL A 561 3.53 9.64 16.74
CA VAL A 561 3.27 9.89 18.17
C VAL A 561 4.33 10.81 18.78
N GLU A 562 5.61 10.62 18.46
CA GLU A 562 6.71 11.50 18.87
C GLU A 562 6.47 12.94 18.41
N LEU A 563 6.16 13.13 17.13
CA LEU A 563 5.90 14.44 16.53
C LEU A 563 4.68 15.13 17.13
N ARG A 564 3.63 14.37 17.42
CA ARG A 564 2.44 14.87 18.11
C ARG A 564 2.80 15.38 19.51
N ARG A 565 3.47 14.56 20.33
CA ARG A 565 3.89 14.95 21.68
C ARG A 565 4.80 16.17 21.67
N LYS A 566 5.70 16.27 20.68
CA LYS A 566 6.55 17.45 20.50
C LYS A 566 5.73 18.70 20.21
N ALA A 567 4.72 18.59 19.36
CA ALA A 567 3.83 19.70 19.03
C ALA A 567 2.96 20.11 20.23
N GLU A 568 2.39 19.15 20.97
CA GLU A 568 1.63 19.38 22.20
C GLU A 568 2.47 20.10 23.25
N ALA A 569 3.70 19.64 23.49
CA ALA A 569 4.61 20.26 24.46
C ALA A 569 5.04 21.67 24.07
N ALA A 570 5.29 21.91 22.78
CA ALA A 570 5.76 23.21 22.29
C ALA A 570 4.65 24.27 22.22
N LEU A 571 3.42 23.89 21.90
CA LEU A 571 2.31 24.81 21.67
C LEU A 571 1.37 24.94 22.88
N GLY A 572 1.39 23.99 23.82
CA GLY A 572 0.52 23.99 24.98
C GLY A 572 -0.95 24.22 24.59
N PRO A 573 -1.62 25.25 25.17
CA PRO A 573 -3.02 25.54 24.86
C PRO A 573 -3.31 25.95 23.41
N LYS A 574 -2.26 26.33 22.64
CA LYS A 574 -2.38 26.66 21.21
C LYS A 574 -2.33 25.41 20.32
N PHE A 575 -2.11 24.22 20.87
CA PHE A 575 -2.09 22.99 20.08
C PHE A 575 -3.47 22.72 19.48
N ASP A 576 -3.50 22.53 18.17
CA ASP A 576 -4.69 22.23 17.39
C ASP A 576 -4.59 20.84 16.78
N ILE A 577 -5.31 19.88 17.35
CA ILE A 577 -5.29 18.48 16.90
C ILE A 577 -5.78 18.32 15.46
N LYS A 578 -6.77 19.13 15.03
CA LYS A 578 -7.28 19.08 13.66
C LYS A 578 -6.22 19.56 12.67
N GLY A 579 -5.61 20.71 12.97
CA GLY A 579 -4.52 21.25 12.15
C GLY A 579 -3.30 20.32 12.12
N PHE A 580 -3.01 19.59 13.21
CA PHE A 580 -1.96 18.57 13.23
C PHE A 580 -2.30 17.40 12.30
N HIS A 581 -3.50 16.84 12.39
CA HIS A 581 -3.92 15.73 11.54
C HIS A 581 -4.01 16.12 10.06
N ASP A 582 -4.54 17.32 9.76
CA ASP A 582 -4.59 17.83 8.39
C ASP A 582 -3.17 18.02 7.81
N LEU A 583 -2.21 18.49 8.62
CA LEU A 583 -0.81 18.55 8.21
C LEU A 583 -0.25 17.18 7.82
N LEU A 584 -0.62 16.11 8.56
CA LEU A 584 -0.17 14.75 8.26
C LEU A 584 -0.74 14.25 6.92
N ILE A 585 -2.05 14.29 6.74
CA ILE A 585 -2.72 13.55 5.66
C ILE A 585 -3.00 14.36 4.40
N ALA A 586 -3.17 15.69 4.51
CA ALA A 586 -3.56 16.53 3.38
C ALA A 586 -2.46 16.71 2.30
N SER A 587 -1.23 16.27 2.55
CA SER A 587 -0.13 16.39 1.57
C SER A 587 0.22 15.09 0.86
N GLY A 588 -0.55 14.03 1.09
CA GLY A 588 -0.27 12.70 0.56
C GLY A 588 0.92 12.02 1.22
N SER A 589 1.26 10.83 0.74
CA SER A 589 2.34 10.01 1.30
C SER A 589 3.70 10.72 1.20
N GLN A 590 4.48 10.70 2.29
CA GLN A 590 5.78 11.38 2.39
C GLN A 590 6.72 10.63 3.33
N PRO A 591 8.06 10.79 3.18
CA PRO A 591 9.04 10.26 4.12
C PRO A 591 8.87 10.84 5.51
N LEU A 592 9.17 10.06 6.55
CA LEU A 592 9.08 10.53 7.95
C LEU A 592 10.03 11.71 8.24
N SER A 593 11.19 11.76 7.58
CA SER A 593 12.14 12.88 7.69
C SER A 593 11.56 14.21 7.14
N ILE A 594 10.80 14.13 6.05
CA ILE A 594 10.08 15.30 5.48
C ILE A 594 8.92 15.67 6.40
N LEU A 595 8.17 14.68 6.89
CA LEU A 595 7.09 14.90 7.84
C LEU A 595 7.58 15.62 9.10
N GLU A 596 8.70 15.18 9.69
CA GLU A 596 9.29 15.80 10.87
C GLU A 596 9.65 17.28 10.63
N ARG A 597 10.28 17.59 9.51
CA ARG A 597 10.59 18.98 9.15
C ARG A 597 9.31 19.82 9.06
N ARG A 598 8.27 19.32 8.38
CA ARG A 598 6.99 20.02 8.25
C ARG A 598 6.30 20.27 9.59
N VAL A 599 6.32 19.29 10.49
CA VAL A 599 5.77 19.47 11.84
C VAL A 599 6.57 20.52 12.61
N ASN A 600 7.91 20.51 12.50
CA ASN A 600 8.75 21.53 13.14
C ASN A 600 8.46 22.94 12.61
N ASP A 601 8.27 23.09 11.30
CA ASP A 601 7.92 24.37 10.69
C ASP A 601 6.51 24.84 11.07
N TRP A 602 5.55 23.90 11.15
CA TRP A 602 4.20 24.15 11.63
C TRP A 602 4.19 24.62 13.10
N ILE A 603 4.98 23.99 13.98
CA ILE A 603 5.15 24.43 15.36
C ILE A 603 5.68 25.88 15.40
N LYS A 604 6.76 26.19 14.66
CA LYS A 604 7.33 27.55 14.61
C LYS A 604 6.34 28.60 14.13
N SER A 605 5.44 28.25 13.19
CA SER A 605 4.46 29.16 12.65
C SER A 605 3.31 29.49 13.61
N ARG A 606 3.17 28.72 14.71
CA ARG A 606 2.08 28.85 15.70
C ARG A 606 2.57 29.17 17.12
N ALA A 607 3.88 29.04 17.37
CA ALA A 607 4.50 29.46 18.62
C ALA A 607 4.49 30.98 18.76
#